data_48e9fc60fa1de512cf9f6936f6bc12b7
#
_entry.id   48e9fc60fa1de512cf9f6936f6bc12b7
#
_cell.length_a   1.000
_cell.length_b   1.000
_cell.length_c   1.000
_cell.angle_alpha   90.00
_cell.angle_beta   90.00
_cell.angle_gamma   90.00
#
_symmetry.space_group_name_H-M   'P 1'
#
loop_
_entity.id
_entity.type
_entity.pdbx_description
1 polymer ?
#
loop_
_entity_poly.entity_id
_entity_poly.type
_entity_poly.pdbx_seq_one_letter_code
_entity_poly.pdbx_strand_id
1 'polypeptide(L)'
;IKIAQIRNIKTFLSQKSINSEKKIVLIIDAHLLNEAASNCLLKTLEEPSNGIFILLTSKLNLLLDTIISRCQIVRFRSISSKQIKSILKEYLDTSKLKINTKLKFEDLINSANGSPNQLLKNIEIWNDFSDEIINKLDYPLKNSLEILEICKLISEELEIYQQIFLVNFIQTIWWRKLKNIRLVKKLENLKYFLRKNIQPKLAWEITFLKISMEDL
;
A
#
# COMPACT_ATOMS: atom_id res chain seq x y z
N ILE A 1 18.22 0.91 5.41
CA ILE A 1 19.46 0.67 4.63
C ILE A 1 20.66 1.07 5.49
N LYS A 2 21.62 0.15 5.68
CA LYS A 2 22.76 0.31 6.58
C LYS A 2 24.01 0.84 5.82
N ILE A 3 24.89 1.51 6.56
CA ILE A 3 26.16 2.09 6.02
C ILE A 3 27.03 1.07 5.28
N ALA A 4 27.05 -0.21 5.70
CA ALA A 4 27.83 -1.26 5.06
C ALA A 4 27.41 -1.48 3.60
N GLN A 5 26.10 -1.38 3.30
CA GLN A 5 25.57 -1.51 1.94
C GLN A 5 26.05 -0.35 1.04
N ILE A 6 26.12 0.86 1.58
CA ILE A 6 26.61 2.04 0.84
C ILE A 6 28.13 1.95 0.60
N ARG A 7 28.90 1.41 1.57
CA ARG A 7 30.34 1.17 1.38
C ARG A 7 30.61 0.16 0.25
N ASN A 8 29.80 -0.90 0.15
CA ASN A 8 29.89 -1.87 -0.94
C ASN A 8 29.65 -1.23 -2.32
N ILE A 9 28.73 -0.25 -2.40
CA ILE A 9 28.50 0.53 -3.62
C ILE A 9 29.78 1.30 -4.01
N LYS A 10 30.46 1.93 -3.05
CA LYS A 10 31.73 2.65 -3.31
C LYS A 10 32.80 1.71 -3.86
N THR A 11 32.94 0.52 -3.28
CA THR A 11 33.88 -0.51 -3.79
C THR A 11 33.49 -0.98 -5.19
N PHE A 12 32.18 -1.21 -5.45
CA PHE A 12 31.70 -1.55 -6.79
C PHE A 12 32.02 -0.46 -7.82
N LEU A 13 31.85 0.80 -7.49
CA LEU A 13 32.12 1.92 -8.38
C LEU A 13 33.63 2.11 -8.66
N SER A 14 34.50 1.81 -7.69
CA SER A 14 35.96 1.93 -7.85
C SER A 14 36.57 0.85 -8.74
N GLN A 15 35.92 -0.27 -8.97
CA GLN A 15 36.40 -1.31 -9.88
C GLN A 15 36.34 -0.83 -11.33
N LYS A 16 37.33 -1.21 -12.16
CA LYS A 16 37.30 -0.89 -13.60
C LYS A 16 36.12 -1.58 -14.28
N SER A 17 35.41 -0.82 -15.11
CA SER A 17 34.38 -1.40 -15.99
C SER A 17 35.03 -2.19 -17.12
N ILE A 18 34.54 -3.39 -17.41
CA ILE A 18 35.11 -4.26 -18.44
C ILE A 18 34.89 -3.67 -19.85
N ASN A 19 33.75 -2.95 -20.04
CA ASN A 19 33.30 -2.47 -21.36
C ASN A 19 33.21 -0.93 -21.47
N SER A 20 33.92 -0.14 -20.67
CA SER A 20 33.83 1.34 -20.65
C SER A 20 32.41 1.92 -20.38
N GLU A 21 31.44 1.09 -20.02
CA GLU A 21 30.08 1.52 -19.76
C GLU A 21 29.95 2.12 -18.36
N LYS A 22 29.01 3.06 -18.22
CA LYS A 22 28.69 3.68 -16.93
C LYS A 22 28.05 2.64 -16.02
N LYS A 23 28.49 2.56 -14.78
CA LYS A 23 27.87 1.71 -13.76
C LYS A 23 26.57 2.35 -13.26
N ILE A 24 25.52 1.55 -13.10
CA ILE A 24 24.23 2.02 -12.58
C ILE A 24 24.04 1.46 -11.17
N VAL A 25 23.73 2.33 -10.23
CA VAL A 25 23.40 1.99 -8.85
C VAL A 25 21.95 2.37 -8.59
N LEU A 26 21.14 1.38 -8.30
CA LEU A 26 19.72 1.55 -7.95
C LEU A 26 19.54 1.37 -6.44
N ILE A 27 19.03 2.40 -5.75
CA ILE A 27 18.67 2.34 -4.32
C ILE A 27 17.16 2.42 -4.21
N ILE A 28 16.54 1.30 -3.87
CA ILE A 28 15.09 1.19 -3.67
C ILE A 28 14.77 1.58 -2.23
N ASP A 29 13.64 2.28 -2.01
CA ASP A 29 13.22 2.81 -0.72
C ASP A 29 14.30 3.65 -0.03
N ALA A 30 14.88 4.58 -0.79
CA ALA A 30 15.97 5.43 -0.30
C ALA A 30 15.64 6.20 0.99
N HIS A 31 14.36 6.42 1.30
CA HIS A 31 13.91 7.01 2.58
C HIS A 31 14.20 6.13 3.81
N LEU A 32 14.59 4.86 3.62
CA LEU A 32 15.01 3.96 4.69
C LEU A 32 16.53 4.02 4.97
N LEU A 33 17.26 4.92 4.32
CA LEU A 33 18.65 5.18 4.67
C LEU A 33 18.73 5.73 6.09
N ASN A 34 19.54 5.11 6.95
CA ASN A 34 19.87 5.71 8.24
C ASN A 34 20.85 6.87 8.05
N GLU A 35 21.01 7.73 9.05
CA GLU A 35 21.84 8.93 9.00
C GLU A 35 23.27 8.64 8.56
N ALA A 36 23.90 7.61 9.12
CA ALA A 36 25.26 7.21 8.77
C ALA A 36 25.40 6.74 7.31
N ALA A 37 24.37 6.04 6.78
CA ALA A 37 24.32 5.63 5.37
C ALA A 37 24.11 6.84 4.44
N SER A 38 23.22 7.75 4.82
CA SER A 38 22.95 9.00 4.09
C SER A 38 24.21 9.85 3.98
N ASN A 39 24.92 10.07 5.07
CA ASN A 39 26.18 10.84 5.09
C ASN A 39 27.31 10.15 4.29
N CYS A 40 27.36 8.81 4.31
CA CYS A 40 28.30 8.07 3.48
C CYS A 40 27.96 8.19 1.98
N LEU A 41 26.68 8.21 1.62
CA LEU A 41 26.23 8.39 0.24
C LEU A 41 26.55 9.78 -0.31
N LEU A 42 26.44 10.84 0.51
CA LEU A 42 26.76 12.21 0.11
C LEU A 42 28.18 12.32 -0.47
N LYS A 43 29.17 11.72 0.21
CA LYS A 43 30.56 11.72 -0.28
C LYS A 43 30.72 11.07 -1.66
N THR A 44 29.87 10.07 -1.95
CA THR A 44 29.90 9.36 -3.23
C THR A 44 29.14 10.12 -4.33
N LEU A 45 28.12 10.90 -3.96
CA LEU A 45 27.39 11.77 -4.89
C LEU A 45 28.19 13.04 -5.26
N GLU A 46 29.07 13.51 -4.38
CA GLU A 46 29.95 14.67 -4.62
C GLU A 46 31.17 14.33 -5.52
N GLU A 47 31.71 13.13 -5.38
CA GLU A 47 32.82 12.65 -6.18
C GLU A 47 32.25 11.95 -7.43
N PRO A 48 32.36 12.54 -8.63
CA PRO A 48 31.83 11.94 -9.84
C PRO A 48 32.69 10.72 -10.25
N SER A 49 32.37 9.58 -9.65
CA SER A 49 32.79 8.28 -10.18
C SER A 49 32.00 8.00 -11.46
N ASN A 50 32.49 7.14 -12.36
CA ASN A 50 31.79 6.74 -13.60
C ASN A 50 30.45 6.00 -13.35
N GLY A 51 29.61 6.49 -12.42
CA GLY A 51 28.40 5.85 -12.03
C GLY A 51 27.17 6.76 -12.17
N ILE A 52 26.02 6.15 -12.46
CA ILE A 52 24.70 6.77 -12.41
C ILE A 52 23.98 6.25 -11.17
N PHE A 53 23.50 7.17 -10.33
CA PHE A 53 22.69 6.82 -9.16
C PHE A 53 21.22 7.05 -9.46
N ILE A 54 20.39 6.05 -9.17
CA ILE A 54 18.93 6.12 -9.23
C ILE A 54 18.39 5.82 -7.84
N LEU A 55 17.83 6.83 -7.20
CA LEU A 55 17.19 6.70 -5.87
C LEU A 55 15.69 6.67 -6.05
N LEU A 56 15.05 5.58 -5.64
CA LEU A 56 13.59 5.45 -5.64
C LEU A 56 13.06 5.72 -4.23
N THR A 57 12.07 6.59 -4.11
CA THR A 57 11.40 6.85 -2.84
C THR A 57 9.94 7.25 -3.05
N SER A 58 9.06 6.79 -2.15
CA SER A 58 7.68 7.25 -2.04
C SER A 58 7.52 8.39 -1.02
N LYS A 59 8.59 8.70 -0.26
CA LYS A 59 8.58 9.67 0.86
C LYS A 59 9.77 10.61 0.74
N LEU A 60 9.70 11.54 -0.22
CA LEU A 60 10.79 12.48 -0.51
C LEU A 60 11.18 13.30 0.73
N ASN A 61 10.19 13.66 1.56
CA ASN A 61 10.38 14.45 2.79
C ASN A 61 11.17 13.72 3.90
N LEU A 62 11.44 12.43 3.76
CA LEU A 62 12.29 11.67 4.69
C LEU A 62 13.74 11.54 4.21
N LEU A 63 14.06 12.01 3.01
CA LEU A 63 15.44 12.10 2.54
C LEU A 63 16.06 13.40 3.05
N LEU A 64 17.38 13.37 3.29
CA LEU A 64 18.12 14.58 3.63
C LEU A 64 18.12 15.58 2.48
N ASP A 65 17.89 16.85 2.77
CA ASP A 65 17.90 17.93 1.77
C ASP A 65 19.24 18.01 1.02
N THR A 66 20.32 17.64 1.67
CA THR A 66 21.66 17.54 1.07
C THR A 66 21.78 16.46 -0.01
N ILE A 67 21.02 15.36 0.10
CA ILE A 67 20.91 14.34 -0.97
C ILE A 67 20.02 14.87 -2.09
N ILE A 68 18.87 15.46 -1.72
CA ILE A 68 17.89 15.99 -2.68
C ILE A 68 18.54 17.05 -3.58
N SER A 69 19.35 17.95 -3.02
CA SER A 69 20.02 19.03 -3.75
C SER A 69 21.05 18.54 -4.79
N ARG A 70 21.55 17.31 -4.66
CA ARG A 70 22.52 16.68 -5.57
C ARG A 70 21.88 15.73 -6.58
N CYS A 71 20.55 15.59 -6.56
CA CYS A 71 19.80 14.69 -7.44
C CYS A 71 18.83 15.47 -8.31
N GLN A 72 18.67 15.03 -9.55
CA GLN A 72 17.55 15.48 -10.39
C GLN A 72 16.28 14.75 -9.95
N ILE A 73 15.26 15.52 -9.55
CA ILE A 73 13.97 14.93 -9.12
C ILE A 73 13.11 14.64 -10.34
N VAL A 74 12.76 13.37 -10.52
CA VAL A 74 11.77 12.91 -11.51
C VAL A 74 10.52 12.46 -10.76
N ARG A 75 9.42 13.17 -10.93
CA ARG A 75 8.15 12.86 -10.24
C ARG A 75 7.28 11.93 -11.08
N PHE A 76 6.98 10.76 -10.54
CA PHE A 76 5.98 9.85 -11.09
C PHE A 76 4.62 10.15 -10.47
N ARG A 77 3.64 10.43 -11.32
CA ARG A 77 2.26 10.68 -10.90
C ARG A 77 1.45 9.40 -10.90
N SER A 78 0.41 9.35 -10.07
CA SER A 78 -0.60 8.29 -10.11
C SER A 78 -1.23 8.19 -11.49
N ILE A 79 -1.45 6.97 -11.96
CA ILE A 79 -2.07 6.70 -13.25
C ILE A 79 -3.58 6.95 -13.15
N SER A 80 -4.19 7.51 -14.19
CA SER A 80 -5.63 7.74 -14.21
C SER A 80 -6.44 6.45 -14.17
N SER A 81 -7.64 6.48 -13.61
CA SER A 81 -8.53 5.31 -13.55
C SER A 81 -8.80 4.71 -14.95
N LYS A 82 -8.84 5.55 -15.99
CA LYS A 82 -9.01 5.09 -17.38
C LYS A 82 -7.81 4.26 -17.87
N GLN A 83 -6.60 4.72 -17.59
CA GLN A 83 -5.37 4.00 -17.95
C GLN A 83 -5.22 2.71 -17.13
N ILE A 84 -5.58 2.74 -15.85
CA ILE A 84 -5.60 1.53 -15.01
C ILE A 84 -6.57 0.49 -15.57
N LYS A 85 -7.76 0.92 -16.02
CA LYS A 85 -8.74 0.01 -16.66
C LYS A 85 -8.15 -0.68 -17.90
N SER A 86 -7.40 0.04 -18.74
CA SER A 86 -6.76 -0.57 -19.93
C SER A 86 -5.67 -1.56 -19.57
N ILE A 87 -4.78 -1.22 -18.62
CA ILE A 87 -3.72 -2.11 -18.11
C ILE A 87 -4.32 -3.39 -17.52
N LEU A 88 -5.40 -3.23 -16.74
CA LEU A 88 -6.05 -4.37 -16.10
C LEU A 88 -6.72 -5.29 -17.14
N LYS A 89 -7.37 -4.72 -18.17
CA LYS A 89 -7.95 -5.51 -19.25
C LYS A 89 -6.88 -6.35 -19.95
N GLU A 90 -5.78 -5.74 -20.35
CA GLU A 90 -4.65 -6.43 -20.96
C GLU A 90 -4.08 -7.53 -20.04
N TYR A 91 -3.97 -7.25 -18.74
CA TYR A 91 -3.49 -8.21 -17.75
C TYR A 91 -4.45 -9.39 -17.56
N LEU A 92 -5.76 -9.16 -17.54
CA LEU A 92 -6.77 -10.22 -17.41
C LEU A 92 -6.86 -11.07 -18.66
N ASP A 93 -6.70 -10.49 -19.86
CA ASP A 93 -6.68 -11.22 -21.13
C ASP A 93 -5.45 -12.14 -21.22
N THR A 94 -4.33 -11.77 -20.59
CA THR A 94 -3.08 -12.55 -20.59
C THR A 94 -2.94 -13.48 -19.39
N SER A 95 -3.49 -13.13 -18.23
CA SER A 95 -3.48 -13.93 -17.01
C SER A 95 -4.82 -14.65 -16.85
N LYS A 96 -4.78 -15.94 -16.50
CA LYS A 96 -5.98 -16.73 -16.16
C LYS A 96 -6.66 -16.30 -14.85
N LEU A 97 -6.39 -15.10 -14.34
CA LEU A 97 -6.99 -14.57 -13.12
C LEU A 97 -8.47 -14.29 -13.36
N LYS A 98 -9.33 -15.03 -12.65
CA LYS A 98 -10.77 -14.74 -12.59
C LYS A 98 -10.97 -13.69 -11.49
N ILE A 99 -11.64 -12.61 -11.83
CA ILE A 99 -12.13 -11.66 -10.82
C ILE A 99 -13.50 -12.14 -10.38
N ASN A 100 -13.70 -12.24 -9.06
CA ASN A 100 -15.03 -12.50 -8.51
C ASN A 100 -15.95 -11.34 -8.92
N THR A 101 -16.95 -11.61 -9.76
CA THR A 101 -17.76 -10.62 -10.50
C THR A 101 -18.73 -9.81 -9.64
N LYS A 102 -18.85 -10.12 -8.35
CA LYS A 102 -19.73 -9.41 -7.42
C LYS A 102 -19.29 -7.99 -7.05
N LEU A 103 -18.06 -7.61 -7.42
CA LEU A 103 -17.55 -6.26 -7.19
C LEU A 103 -17.91 -5.31 -8.32
N LYS A 104 -18.24 -4.09 -7.94
CA LYS A 104 -18.14 -2.97 -8.86
C LYS A 104 -16.64 -2.73 -9.12
N PHE A 105 -16.19 -3.12 -10.28
CA PHE A 105 -14.82 -2.98 -10.79
C PHE A 105 -14.19 -1.61 -10.48
N GLU A 106 -15.03 -0.58 -10.41
CA GLU A 106 -14.65 0.78 -10.07
C GLU A 106 -14.14 0.92 -8.63
N ASP A 107 -14.63 0.10 -7.70
CA ASP A 107 -14.27 0.17 -6.29
C ASP A 107 -12.85 -0.36 -6.06
N LEU A 108 -12.47 -1.43 -6.76
CA LEU A 108 -11.10 -1.94 -6.75
C LEU A 108 -10.13 -0.96 -7.38
N ILE A 109 -10.48 -0.38 -8.53
CA ILE A 109 -9.64 0.60 -9.22
C ILE A 109 -9.39 1.82 -8.31
N ASN A 110 -10.44 2.30 -7.65
CA ASN A 110 -10.34 3.44 -6.74
C ASN A 110 -9.50 3.12 -5.49
N SER A 111 -9.59 1.87 -4.98
CA SER A 111 -8.77 1.43 -3.84
C SER A 111 -7.27 1.34 -4.16
N ALA A 112 -6.91 1.23 -5.43
CA ALA A 112 -5.53 1.15 -5.89
C ALA A 112 -4.80 2.50 -5.95
N ASN A 113 -5.52 3.63 -5.77
CA ASN A 113 -4.95 5.00 -5.74
C ASN A 113 -4.01 5.32 -6.92
N GLY A 114 -4.31 4.80 -8.12
CA GLY A 114 -3.50 5.05 -9.31
C GLY A 114 -2.23 4.19 -9.43
N SER A 115 -2.10 3.12 -8.66
CA SER A 115 -1.00 2.16 -8.73
C SER A 115 -1.46 0.83 -9.33
N PRO A 116 -0.96 0.42 -10.52
CA PRO A 116 -1.30 -0.88 -11.12
C PRO A 116 -0.89 -2.06 -10.24
N ASN A 117 0.30 -2.00 -9.64
CA ASN A 117 0.78 -3.07 -8.76
C ASN A 117 -0.11 -3.22 -7.50
N GLN A 118 -0.57 -2.10 -6.93
CA GLN A 118 -1.50 -2.15 -5.80
C GLN A 118 -2.85 -2.73 -6.23
N LEU A 119 -3.30 -2.44 -7.46
CA LEU A 119 -4.53 -3.02 -7.98
C LEU A 119 -4.44 -4.56 -8.08
N LEU A 120 -3.34 -5.08 -8.62
CA LEU A 120 -3.14 -6.53 -8.74
C LEU A 120 -3.14 -7.21 -7.37
N LYS A 121 -2.41 -6.66 -6.40
CA LYS A 121 -2.44 -7.15 -5.02
C LYS A 121 -3.84 -7.08 -4.41
N ASN A 122 -4.58 -6.00 -4.67
CA ASN A 122 -5.94 -5.86 -4.16
C ASN A 122 -6.89 -6.91 -4.76
N ILE A 123 -6.69 -7.28 -6.02
CA ILE A 123 -7.47 -8.34 -6.68
C ILE A 123 -7.15 -9.72 -6.08
N GLU A 124 -5.87 -10.01 -5.84
CA GLU A 124 -5.45 -11.25 -5.20
C GLU A 124 -6.10 -11.39 -3.82
N ILE A 125 -5.96 -10.37 -2.96
CA ILE A 125 -6.56 -10.35 -1.62
C ILE A 125 -8.09 -10.48 -1.70
N TRP A 126 -8.72 -9.82 -2.68
CA TRP A 126 -10.16 -9.85 -2.84
C TRP A 126 -10.69 -11.24 -3.21
N ASN A 127 -9.96 -11.97 -4.03
CA ASN A 127 -10.35 -13.32 -4.44
C ASN A 127 -10.33 -14.34 -3.27
N ASP A 128 -9.62 -14.01 -2.19
CA ASP A 128 -9.59 -14.83 -0.97
C ASP A 128 -10.82 -14.60 -0.07
N PHE A 129 -11.62 -13.57 -0.32
CA PHE A 129 -12.78 -13.25 0.52
C PHE A 129 -13.98 -14.13 0.18
N SER A 130 -14.65 -14.64 1.22
CA SER A 130 -15.89 -15.36 1.05
C SER A 130 -17.02 -14.43 0.59
N ASP A 131 -17.96 -14.99 -0.18
CA ASP A 131 -19.14 -14.26 -0.67
C ASP A 131 -20.00 -13.69 0.49
N GLU A 132 -19.96 -14.34 1.63
CA GLU A 132 -20.70 -13.93 2.82
C GLU A 132 -20.15 -12.61 3.38
N ILE A 133 -18.83 -12.48 3.53
CA ILE A 133 -18.18 -11.25 3.98
C ILE A 133 -18.48 -10.10 3.02
N ILE A 134 -18.39 -10.36 1.73
CA ILE A 134 -18.60 -9.34 0.68
C ILE A 134 -20.05 -8.80 0.72
N ASN A 135 -21.04 -9.67 0.79
CA ASN A 135 -22.44 -9.30 0.70
C ASN A 135 -22.95 -8.58 1.97
N LYS A 136 -22.49 -9.01 3.16
CA LYS A 136 -22.89 -8.43 4.44
C LYS A 136 -22.29 -7.04 4.70
N LEU A 137 -21.18 -6.67 4.06
CA LEU A 137 -20.47 -5.42 4.34
C LEU A 137 -20.74 -4.27 3.34
N ASP A 138 -21.73 -4.42 2.47
CA ASP A 138 -22.09 -3.33 1.53
C ASP A 138 -22.66 -2.09 2.25
N TYR A 139 -23.27 -2.28 3.40
CA TYR A 139 -23.74 -1.25 4.32
C TYR A 139 -23.40 -1.58 5.77
N PRO A 140 -23.34 -0.58 6.67
CA PRO A 140 -23.22 -0.82 8.10
C PRO A 140 -24.34 -1.71 8.62
N LEU A 141 -23.99 -2.75 9.36
CA LEU A 141 -24.95 -3.66 9.98
C LEU A 141 -25.61 -2.99 11.19
N LYS A 142 -26.88 -3.28 11.40
CA LYS A 142 -27.67 -2.77 12.55
C LYS A 142 -27.98 -3.86 13.58
N ASN A 143 -28.08 -5.11 13.14
CA ASN A 143 -28.39 -6.23 14.01
C ASN A 143 -27.13 -6.72 14.76
N SER A 144 -27.17 -6.69 16.09
CA SER A 144 -26.03 -7.07 16.92
C SER A 144 -25.61 -8.54 16.73
N LEU A 145 -26.53 -9.45 16.49
CA LEU A 145 -26.21 -10.87 16.24
C LEU A 145 -25.45 -11.02 14.92
N GLU A 146 -25.92 -10.39 13.85
CA GLU A 146 -25.23 -10.40 12.55
C GLU A 146 -23.83 -9.76 12.64
N ILE A 147 -23.68 -8.72 13.47
CA ILE A 147 -22.37 -8.08 13.73
C ILE A 147 -21.43 -9.09 14.38
N LEU A 148 -21.85 -9.80 15.42
CA LEU A 148 -21.00 -10.77 16.11
C LEU A 148 -20.60 -11.94 15.18
N GLU A 149 -21.53 -12.43 14.36
CA GLU A 149 -21.27 -13.49 13.39
C GLU A 149 -20.25 -13.06 12.36
N ILE A 150 -20.43 -11.89 11.72
CA ILE A 150 -19.49 -11.41 10.70
C ILE A 150 -18.10 -11.07 11.27
N CYS A 151 -18.05 -10.53 12.49
CA CYS A 151 -16.77 -10.26 13.16
C CYS A 151 -16.00 -11.55 13.48
N LYS A 152 -16.70 -12.61 13.88
CA LYS A 152 -16.12 -13.93 14.06
C LYS A 152 -15.58 -14.45 12.75
N LEU A 153 -16.37 -14.44 11.68
CA LEU A 153 -15.99 -14.92 10.35
C LEU A 153 -14.73 -14.18 9.82
N ILE A 154 -14.72 -12.85 9.89
CA ILE A 154 -13.57 -12.03 9.48
C ILE A 154 -12.31 -12.41 10.26
N SER A 155 -12.43 -12.62 11.57
CA SER A 155 -11.26 -12.92 12.41
C SER A 155 -10.74 -14.35 12.26
N GLU A 156 -11.56 -15.30 11.83
CA GLU A 156 -11.22 -16.70 11.61
C GLU A 156 -10.69 -16.95 10.19
N GLU A 157 -11.26 -16.31 9.17
CA GLU A 157 -10.90 -16.55 7.77
C GLU A 157 -9.77 -15.65 7.26
N LEU A 158 -9.61 -14.42 7.81
CA LEU A 158 -8.73 -13.41 7.23
C LEU A 158 -7.50 -13.12 8.09
N GLU A 159 -6.35 -13.08 7.44
CA GLU A 159 -5.10 -12.60 8.02
C GLU A 159 -5.16 -11.08 8.29
N ILE A 160 -4.34 -10.57 9.22
CA ILE A 160 -4.36 -9.14 9.62
C ILE A 160 -4.23 -8.18 8.44
N TYR A 161 -3.38 -8.47 7.46
CA TYR A 161 -3.21 -7.61 6.29
C TYR A 161 -4.45 -7.60 5.39
N GLN A 162 -5.17 -8.72 5.28
CA GLN A 162 -6.45 -8.84 4.56
C GLN A 162 -7.55 -8.07 5.30
N GLN A 163 -7.59 -8.16 6.63
CA GLN A 163 -8.52 -7.39 7.45
C GLN A 163 -8.30 -5.88 7.29
N ILE A 164 -7.05 -5.41 7.30
CA ILE A 164 -6.73 -4.00 7.06
C ILE A 164 -7.16 -3.57 5.65
N PHE A 165 -6.96 -4.41 4.65
CA PHE A 165 -7.45 -4.15 3.30
C PHE A 165 -8.97 -4.05 3.27
N LEU A 166 -9.69 -4.97 3.92
CA LEU A 166 -11.14 -4.98 4.03
C LEU A 166 -11.67 -3.69 4.69
N VAL A 167 -11.04 -3.21 5.77
CA VAL A 167 -11.40 -1.94 6.40
C VAL A 167 -11.24 -0.76 5.43
N ASN A 168 -10.15 -0.69 4.68
CA ASN A 168 -9.94 0.37 3.67
C ASN A 168 -11.02 0.34 2.59
N PHE A 169 -11.39 -0.86 2.16
CA PHE A 169 -12.43 -1.08 1.15
C PHE A 169 -13.80 -0.63 1.65
N ILE A 170 -14.23 -1.09 2.84
CA ILE A 170 -15.47 -0.68 3.50
C ILE A 170 -15.50 0.84 3.69
N GLN A 171 -14.42 1.42 4.17
CA GLN A 171 -14.29 2.87 4.38
C GLN A 171 -14.56 3.65 3.08
N THR A 172 -14.03 3.18 1.95
CA THR A 172 -14.24 3.81 0.64
C THR A 172 -15.69 3.70 0.18
N ILE A 173 -16.31 2.52 0.34
CA ILE A 173 -17.70 2.28 -0.07
C ILE A 173 -18.67 3.08 0.80
N TRP A 174 -18.54 2.98 2.12
CA TRP A 174 -19.44 3.66 3.06
C TRP A 174 -19.30 5.18 2.98
N TRP A 175 -18.06 5.69 2.79
CA TRP A 175 -17.87 7.12 2.53
C TRP A 175 -18.62 7.59 1.29
N ARG A 176 -18.56 6.84 0.19
CA ARG A 176 -19.30 7.19 -1.04
C ARG A 176 -20.81 7.20 -0.84
N LYS A 177 -21.33 6.21 -0.14
CA LYS A 177 -22.77 6.03 0.06
C LYS A 177 -23.35 6.98 1.10
N LEU A 178 -22.66 7.17 2.22
CA LEU A 178 -23.21 7.80 3.43
C LEU A 178 -22.62 9.19 3.72
N LYS A 179 -21.41 9.50 3.18
CA LYS A 179 -20.69 10.77 3.43
C LYS A 179 -20.51 11.11 4.92
N ASN A 180 -20.48 10.11 5.79
CA ASN A 180 -20.41 10.28 7.23
C ASN A 180 -18.95 10.17 7.72
N ILE A 181 -18.39 11.31 8.16
CA ILE A 181 -17.00 11.38 8.65
C ILE A 181 -16.79 10.61 9.96
N ARG A 182 -17.83 10.44 10.78
CA ARG A 182 -17.71 9.70 12.05
C ARG A 182 -17.43 8.23 11.80
N LEU A 183 -18.07 7.62 10.77
CA LEU A 183 -17.80 6.25 10.33
C LEU A 183 -16.36 6.08 9.89
N VAL A 184 -15.85 7.03 9.08
CA VAL A 184 -14.45 7.01 8.62
C VAL A 184 -13.48 7.01 9.80
N LYS A 185 -13.70 7.87 10.80
CA LYS A 185 -12.86 7.93 12.02
C LYS A 185 -12.89 6.62 12.82
N LYS A 186 -14.06 5.99 12.96
CA LYS A 186 -14.18 4.69 13.65
C LYS A 186 -13.43 3.59 12.92
N LEU A 187 -13.52 3.54 11.60
CA LEU A 187 -12.79 2.58 10.78
C LEU A 187 -11.26 2.84 10.79
N GLU A 188 -10.82 4.10 10.88
CA GLU A 188 -9.40 4.40 11.09
C GLU A 188 -8.89 3.89 12.45
N ASN A 189 -9.68 4.03 13.50
CA ASN A 189 -9.34 3.48 14.83
C ASN A 189 -9.25 1.95 14.78
N LEU A 190 -10.15 1.29 14.05
CA LEU A 190 -10.09 -0.16 13.84
C LEU A 190 -8.77 -0.57 13.19
N LYS A 191 -8.33 0.13 12.13
CA LYS A 191 -7.03 -0.14 11.49
C LYS A 191 -5.85 0.05 12.46
N TYR A 192 -5.93 1.06 13.32
CA TYR A 192 -4.92 1.26 14.35
C TYR A 192 -4.85 0.08 15.31
N PHE A 193 -5.98 -0.44 15.79
CA PHE A 193 -6.04 -1.59 16.69
C PHE A 193 -5.49 -2.86 16.03
N LEU A 194 -5.87 -3.13 14.78
CA LEU A 194 -5.37 -4.27 14.00
C LEU A 194 -3.84 -4.21 13.82
N ARG A 195 -3.27 -3.04 13.53
CA ARG A 195 -1.82 -2.84 13.39
C ARG A 195 -1.04 -3.01 14.69
N LYS A 196 -1.70 -2.84 15.84
CA LYS A 196 -1.12 -3.04 17.18
C LYS A 196 -1.29 -4.46 17.71
N ASN A 197 -1.77 -5.38 16.87
CA ASN A 197 -2.06 -6.77 17.24
C ASN A 197 -2.98 -6.88 18.47
N ILE A 198 -3.90 -5.93 18.64
CA ILE A 198 -4.99 -6.06 19.60
C ILE A 198 -5.91 -7.14 19.05
N GLN A 199 -6.47 -7.98 19.94
CA GLN A 199 -7.31 -9.11 19.56
C GLN A 199 -8.29 -8.74 18.43
N PRO A 200 -8.13 -9.26 17.20
CA PRO A 200 -8.81 -8.75 16.02
C PRO A 200 -10.33 -8.84 16.15
N LYS A 201 -10.84 -9.98 16.63
CA LYS A 201 -12.29 -10.19 16.82
C LYS A 201 -12.90 -9.08 17.70
N LEU A 202 -12.28 -8.81 18.85
CA LEU A 202 -12.77 -7.78 19.77
C LEU A 202 -12.73 -6.37 19.16
N ALA A 203 -11.67 -6.08 18.40
CA ALA A 203 -11.53 -4.79 17.71
C ALA A 203 -12.66 -4.56 16.68
N TRP A 204 -13.01 -5.59 15.89
CA TRP A 204 -14.14 -5.56 14.98
C TRP A 204 -15.49 -5.41 15.70
N GLU A 205 -15.75 -6.25 16.71
CA GLU A 205 -16.99 -6.24 17.50
C GLU A 205 -17.24 -4.86 18.12
N ILE A 206 -16.28 -4.31 18.85
CA ILE A 206 -16.40 -2.99 19.49
C ILE A 206 -16.67 -1.91 18.44
N THR A 207 -15.96 -1.95 17.30
CA THR A 207 -16.10 -0.92 16.27
C THR A 207 -17.48 -1.01 15.62
N PHE A 208 -17.93 -2.19 15.22
CA PHE A 208 -19.19 -2.36 14.51
C PHE A 208 -20.40 -2.14 15.42
N LEU A 209 -20.36 -2.58 16.68
CA LEU A 209 -21.40 -2.27 17.68
C LEU A 209 -21.50 -0.75 17.92
N LYS A 210 -20.37 -0.04 18.03
CA LYS A 210 -20.37 1.43 18.13
C LYS A 210 -20.94 2.11 16.87
N ILE A 211 -20.78 1.51 15.70
CA ILE A 211 -21.34 2.02 14.45
C ILE A 211 -22.86 1.79 14.42
N SER A 212 -23.34 0.61 14.84
CA SER A 212 -24.76 0.28 14.81
C SER A 212 -25.62 1.10 15.78
N MET A 213 -25.00 1.63 16.84
CA MET A 213 -25.68 2.49 17.85
C MET A 213 -25.83 3.95 17.40
N GLU A 214 -25.22 4.34 16.28
CA GLU A 214 -25.40 5.69 15.75
C GLU A 214 -26.55 5.71 14.73
N ASP A 215 -27.38 6.74 14.79
CA ASP A 215 -28.36 7.03 13.73
C ASP A 215 -27.57 7.43 12.47
N LEU A 216 -27.64 6.59 11.46
CA LEU A 216 -26.93 6.70 10.18
C LEU A 216 -27.73 7.53 9.19
#